data_86b6c401c0e1446755d046871adb6fb5
#
_entry.id   86b6c401c0e1446755d046871adb6fb5
#
_cell.length_a   1.000
_cell.length_b   1.000
_cell.length_c   1.000
_cell.angle_alpha   90.00
_cell.angle_beta   90.00
_cell.angle_gamma   90.00
#
_symmetry.space_group_name_H-M   'P 1'
#
loop_
_entity.id
_entity.type
_entity.pdbx_description
1 polymer ?
#
loop_
_entity_poly.entity_id
_entity_poly.type
_entity_poly.pdbx_seq_one_letter_code
_entity_poly.pdbx_strand_id
1 'polypeptide(L)'
;MSQHLTRRQLIGGAVAAGGLASWAVRAAALDEPATLFREVMLVDGTGAPGRLANVLVTGDRITRIMPASAKASGSPAQVIAGEGRVLAPGFIDMHSHGDPLHDSYETFLAMGVTTITLGQDGEGPRIGNDLDPKSWMQAVDRARVDINVALLAGHVTLRRAAGVADSVHHLDPAGLERMAAQLDSEMRMGAFGISYGLEYVPGIYSETPELSNLGKVVARYGGVCMSHMRSENDDEIEASINELVTSSLPARPHISHFKSVFGKGEKRARELLAFVADFRRRGIDLTADEYPYEAGYTGIAILFPKWALPPTDYAAILAQRRQELRDYLIARMTRRGGPEALLIGTAPYAGKTLAQAAQQEGMHYADLLIKLGPDGASGAHFTMDKVLQDTLLVDPNVSFSTDGGPGMRHPRATGTYAKLVEEYVVRDRKLAIEEMIRKATGLPAQTLRLPDRGVVRAGAKADLVLFDPKKVRARSTYVDPFAMAEGFDLVMVNGQPAFEGGKRVGFSGKLLRAR
;
A
#
# COMPACT_ATOMS: atom_id res chain seq x y z
N MET A 1 -45.22 37.60 47.30
CA MET A 1 -46.16 36.79 46.52
C MET A 1 -45.37 36.00 45.47
N SER A 2 -45.05 34.76 45.80
CA SER A 2 -44.33 33.82 44.93
C SER A 2 -45.37 32.97 44.19
N GLN A 3 -45.35 33.00 42.90
CA GLN A 3 -46.16 32.09 42.06
C GLN A 3 -45.31 30.87 41.67
N HIS A 4 -45.66 29.72 42.20
CA HIS A 4 -45.11 28.41 41.81
C HIS A 4 -45.77 27.96 40.49
N LEU A 5 -44.95 27.81 39.44
CA LEU A 5 -45.31 27.14 38.18
C LEU A 5 -45.36 25.64 38.41
N THR A 6 -46.46 24.99 38.05
CA THR A 6 -46.70 23.55 38.23
C THR A 6 -46.01 22.69 37.14
N ARG A 7 -45.64 21.46 37.52
CA ARG A 7 -44.95 20.43 36.69
C ARG A 7 -45.58 20.14 35.30
N ARG A 8 -46.81 20.56 35.06
CA ARG A 8 -47.52 20.33 33.77
C ARG A 8 -47.15 21.31 32.66
N GLN A 9 -46.52 22.45 32.96
CA GLN A 9 -46.15 23.43 31.96
C GLN A 9 -44.74 23.21 31.39
N LEU A 10 -43.92 22.35 32.01
CA LEU A 10 -42.58 21.97 31.52
C LEU A 10 -42.57 20.80 30.53
N ILE A 11 -43.66 20.03 30.39
CA ILE A 11 -43.74 18.89 29.47
C ILE A 11 -44.19 19.32 28.05
N GLY A 12 -44.87 20.46 27.90
CA GLY A 12 -45.34 20.96 26.62
C GLY A 12 -44.26 21.59 25.72
N GLY A 13 -43.16 22.11 26.34
CA GLY A 13 -42.08 22.77 25.61
C GLY A 13 -41.02 21.83 24.98
N ALA A 14 -40.84 20.64 25.55
CA ALA A 14 -39.81 19.70 25.13
C ALA A 14 -40.19 18.88 23.87
N VAL A 15 -41.51 18.70 23.64
CA VAL A 15 -42.00 17.91 22.46
C VAL A 15 -41.98 18.74 21.18
N ALA A 16 -42.13 20.08 21.26
CA ALA A 16 -42.10 20.95 20.08
C ALA A 16 -40.67 21.21 19.55
N ALA A 17 -39.67 21.23 20.45
CA ALA A 17 -38.25 21.40 20.04
C ALA A 17 -37.64 20.14 19.45
N GLY A 18 -38.05 18.93 19.90
CA GLY A 18 -37.61 17.66 19.33
C GLY A 18 -38.15 17.39 17.92
N GLY A 19 -39.36 17.85 17.62
CA GLY A 19 -40.01 17.73 16.32
C GLY A 19 -39.35 18.59 15.22
N LEU A 20 -38.94 19.81 15.54
CA LEU A 20 -38.30 20.73 14.61
C LEU A 20 -36.86 20.35 14.30
N ALA A 21 -36.10 19.79 15.27
CA ALA A 21 -34.73 19.31 15.05
C ALA A 21 -34.69 18.08 14.15
N SER A 22 -35.69 17.17 14.25
CA SER A 22 -35.76 15.99 13.37
C SER A 22 -36.19 16.34 11.93
N TRP A 23 -36.93 17.43 11.74
CA TRP A 23 -37.29 17.92 10.41
C TRP A 23 -36.16 18.70 9.75
N ALA A 24 -35.39 19.49 10.51
CA ALA A 24 -34.22 20.21 9.98
C ALA A 24 -33.08 19.26 9.53
N VAL A 25 -32.84 18.18 10.29
CA VAL A 25 -31.87 17.15 9.87
C VAL A 25 -32.35 16.36 8.63
N ARG A 26 -33.65 16.21 8.43
CA ARG A 26 -34.22 15.56 7.25
C ARG A 26 -34.26 16.45 6.02
N ALA A 27 -34.41 17.77 6.18
CA ALA A 27 -34.39 18.74 5.09
C ALA A 27 -32.96 19.00 4.56
N ALA A 28 -31.92 19.00 5.44
CA ALA A 28 -30.52 19.17 5.03
C ALA A 28 -29.97 17.97 4.24
N ALA A 29 -30.60 16.80 4.32
CA ALA A 29 -30.21 15.60 3.55
C ALA A 29 -30.77 15.56 2.11
N LEU A 30 -31.55 16.56 1.70
CA LEU A 30 -32.23 16.56 0.39
C LEU A 30 -31.51 17.39 -0.69
N ASP A 31 -30.45 18.12 -0.35
CA ASP A 31 -29.71 18.99 -1.28
C ASP A 31 -28.33 18.49 -1.73
N GLU A 32 -27.88 17.34 -1.24
CA GLU A 32 -26.61 16.77 -1.70
C GLU A 32 -26.77 16.06 -3.05
N PRO A 33 -25.86 16.29 -4.04
CA PRO A 33 -25.92 15.65 -5.34
C PRO A 33 -25.94 14.11 -5.17
N ALA A 34 -26.90 13.47 -5.82
CA ALA A 34 -27.06 12.02 -5.78
C ALA A 34 -26.70 11.40 -7.12
N THR A 35 -25.89 10.33 -7.11
CA THR A 35 -25.56 9.51 -8.28
C THR A 35 -26.17 8.13 -8.13
N LEU A 36 -26.94 7.71 -9.12
CA LEU A 36 -27.52 6.37 -9.19
C LEU A 36 -26.75 5.52 -10.21
N PHE A 37 -26.08 4.49 -9.73
CA PHE A 37 -25.60 3.40 -10.57
C PHE A 37 -26.74 2.41 -10.78
N ARG A 38 -27.22 2.30 -12.03
CA ARG A 38 -28.41 1.52 -12.37
C ARG A 38 -28.04 0.23 -13.08
N GLU A 39 -28.57 -0.90 -12.59
CA GLU A 39 -28.40 -2.22 -13.22
C GLU A 39 -26.93 -2.62 -13.41
N VAL A 40 -26.12 -2.37 -12.38
CA VAL A 40 -24.70 -2.78 -12.35
C VAL A 40 -24.54 -4.21 -11.85
N MET A 41 -23.50 -4.91 -12.31
CA MET A 41 -23.04 -6.13 -11.67
C MET A 41 -22.27 -5.74 -10.40
N LEU A 42 -22.94 -5.74 -9.26
CA LEU A 42 -22.34 -5.39 -7.98
C LEU A 42 -21.49 -6.53 -7.44
N VAL A 43 -20.17 -6.30 -7.31
CA VAL A 43 -19.20 -7.15 -6.58
C VAL A 43 -18.76 -6.37 -5.36
N ASP A 44 -19.31 -6.73 -4.19
CA ASP A 44 -19.33 -5.83 -3.04
C ASP A 44 -18.07 -5.81 -2.15
N GLY A 45 -17.02 -6.55 -2.52
CA GLY A 45 -15.76 -6.60 -1.78
C GLY A 45 -15.70 -7.60 -0.63
N THR A 46 -16.79 -8.35 -0.39
CA THR A 46 -16.84 -9.40 0.65
C THR A 46 -16.36 -10.77 0.18
N GLY A 47 -16.24 -10.97 -1.14
CA GLY A 47 -16.02 -12.27 -1.77
C GLY A 47 -17.34 -13.02 -2.08
N ALA A 48 -18.48 -12.44 -1.72
CA ALA A 48 -19.78 -13.00 -2.09
C ALA A 48 -20.02 -12.91 -3.61
N PRO A 49 -20.82 -13.83 -4.19
CA PRO A 49 -21.13 -13.79 -5.62
C PRO A 49 -21.71 -12.46 -6.08
N GLY A 50 -21.26 -12.00 -7.26
CA GLY A 50 -21.78 -10.78 -7.89
C GLY A 50 -23.29 -10.87 -8.16
N ARG A 51 -23.98 -9.72 -8.07
CA ARG A 51 -25.42 -9.62 -8.30
C ARG A 51 -25.81 -8.33 -9.03
N LEU A 52 -26.86 -8.36 -9.82
CA LEU A 52 -27.43 -7.15 -10.41
C LEU A 52 -28.09 -6.29 -9.33
N ALA A 53 -27.72 -5.02 -9.28
CA ALA A 53 -28.22 -4.09 -8.28
C ALA A 53 -28.27 -2.65 -8.80
N ASN A 54 -29.05 -1.82 -8.10
CA ASN A 54 -29.01 -0.37 -8.18
C ASN A 54 -28.31 0.15 -6.92
N VAL A 55 -27.30 1.02 -7.08
CA VAL A 55 -26.55 1.61 -5.97
C VAL A 55 -26.71 3.11 -6.01
N LEU A 56 -27.21 3.70 -4.92
CA LEU A 56 -27.39 5.14 -4.75
C LEU A 56 -26.28 5.70 -3.85
N VAL A 57 -25.59 6.69 -4.37
CA VAL A 57 -24.59 7.50 -3.65
C VAL A 57 -25.18 8.88 -3.41
N THR A 58 -25.07 9.42 -2.19
CA THR A 58 -25.45 10.78 -1.84
C THR A 58 -24.32 11.41 -1.04
N GLY A 59 -23.82 12.55 -1.48
CA GLY A 59 -22.62 13.14 -0.92
C GLY A 59 -21.42 12.18 -1.00
N ASP A 60 -20.78 11.91 0.12
CA ASP A 60 -19.61 11.03 0.16
C ASP A 60 -19.93 9.56 0.56
N ARG A 61 -21.25 9.16 0.58
CA ARG A 61 -21.67 7.85 1.08
C ARG A 61 -22.56 7.08 0.14
N ILE A 62 -22.45 5.76 0.22
CA ILE A 62 -23.44 4.83 -0.34
C ILE A 62 -24.66 4.86 0.58
N THR A 63 -25.78 5.37 0.08
CA THR A 63 -26.99 5.53 0.91
C THR A 63 -27.95 4.38 0.77
N ARG A 64 -28.02 3.75 -0.42
CA ARG A 64 -28.95 2.62 -0.66
C ARG A 64 -28.38 1.63 -1.67
N ILE A 65 -28.65 0.36 -1.44
CA ILE A 65 -28.47 -0.72 -2.42
C ILE A 65 -29.83 -1.38 -2.61
N MET A 66 -30.27 -1.48 -3.85
CA MET A 66 -31.61 -1.93 -4.20
C MET A 66 -31.52 -3.04 -5.27
N PRO A 67 -32.48 -3.97 -5.33
CA PRO A 67 -32.60 -4.87 -6.46
C PRO A 67 -32.67 -4.08 -7.80
N ALA A 68 -32.14 -4.64 -8.89
CA ALA A 68 -32.11 -3.98 -10.20
C ALA A 68 -33.55 -3.62 -10.70
N SER A 69 -34.56 -4.42 -10.33
CA SER A 69 -35.97 -4.17 -10.66
C SER A 69 -36.62 -3.01 -9.88
N ALA A 70 -35.98 -2.53 -8.82
CA ALA A 70 -36.54 -1.47 -7.99
C ALA A 70 -36.40 -0.10 -8.67
N LYS A 71 -37.50 0.65 -8.69
CA LYS A 71 -37.46 2.06 -9.11
C LYS A 71 -36.81 2.89 -8.01
N ALA A 72 -35.83 3.71 -8.37
CA ALA A 72 -35.27 4.69 -7.44
C ALA A 72 -36.36 5.71 -7.09
N SER A 73 -36.64 5.90 -5.81
CA SER A 73 -37.49 7.00 -5.34
C SER A 73 -36.66 8.29 -5.30
N GLY A 74 -37.16 9.34 -5.93
CA GLY A 74 -36.47 10.64 -6.09
C GLY A 74 -35.87 10.84 -7.48
N SER A 75 -35.34 12.03 -7.73
CA SER A 75 -34.68 12.38 -8.99
C SER A 75 -33.18 12.52 -8.70
N PRO A 76 -32.35 11.49 -8.90
CA PRO A 76 -30.91 11.61 -8.74
C PRO A 76 -30.38 12.64 -9.75
N ALA A 77 -29.36 13.41 -9.34
CA ALA A 77 -28.73 14.42 -10.21
C ALA A 77 -28.04 13.75 -11.42
N GLN A 78 -27.55 12.51 -11.23
CA GLN A 78 -26.88 11.73 -12.27
C GLN A 78 -27.34 10.27 -12.23
N VAL A 79 -27.55 9.67 -13.42
CA VAL A 79 -27.79 8.24 -13.57
C VAL A 79 -26.72 7.64 -14.48
N ILE A 80 -26.00 6.64 -13.97
CA ILE A 80 -24.98 5.90 -14.70
C ILE A 80 -25.53 4.49 -14.94
N ALA A 81 -25.76 4.12 -16.21
CA ALA A 81 -26.23 2.79 -16.58
C ALA A 81 -25.10 1.76 -16.43
N GLY A 82 -25.41 0.60 -15.87
CA GLY A 82 -24.43 -0.47 -15.67
C GLY A 82 -23.94 -1.12 -16.96
N GLU A 83 -24.86 -1.42 -17.87
CA GLU A 83 -24.55 -2.00 -19.20
C GLU A 83 -23.65 -3.26 -19.13
N GLY A 84 -23.87 -4.08 -18.10
CA GLY A 84 -23.08 -5.29 -17.84
C GLY A 84 -21.73 -5.07 -17.16
N ARG A 85 -21.39 -3.82 -16.82
CA ARG A 85 -20.15 -3.49 -16.11
C ARG A 85 -20.23 -3.86 -14.63
N VAL A 86 -19.05 -4.14 -14.07
CA VAL A 86 -18.85 -4.38 -12.65
C VAL A 86 -18.75 -3.04 -11.91
N LEU A 87 -19.55 -2.90 -10.84
CA LEU A 87 -19.35 -1.89 -9.81
C LEU A 87 -18.75 -2.57 -8.58
N ALA A 88 -17.61 -2.09 -8.14
CA ALA A 88 -16.89 -2.62 -6.98
C ALA A 88 -16.43 -1.48 -6.06
N PRO A 89 -16.00 -1.78 -4.80
CA PRO A 89 -15.26 -0.82 -4.00
C PRO A 89 -13.99 -0.40 -4.75
N GLY A 90 -13.56 0.84 -4.60
CA GLY A 90 -12.25 1.29 -5.06
C GLY A 90 -11.12 0.52 -4.37
N PHE A 91 -10.08 0.21 -5.12
CA PHE A 91 -8.99 -0.63 -4.64
C PHE A 91 -8.17 0.09 -3.58
N ILE A 92 -7.66 -0.68 -2.61
CA ILE A 92 -6.82 -0.22 -1.51
C ILE A 92 -5.45 -0.86 -1.70
N ASP A 93 -4.46 -0.03 -2.00
CA ASP A 93 -3.08 -0.46 -2.18
C ASP A 93 -2.38 -0.50 -0.82
N MET A 94 -2.00 -1.71 -0.40
CA MET A 94 -1.41 -1.95 0.92
C MET A 94 0.03 -1.45 1.03
N HIS A 95 0.73 -1.28 -0.11
CA HIS A 95 2.14 -0.90 -0.13
C HIS A 95 2.41 0.02 -1.31
N SER A 96 2.62 1.30 -1.03
CA SER A 96 2.86 2.32 -2.05
C SER A 96 3.97 3.28 -1.62
N HIS A 97 4.58 3.94 -2.59
CA HIS A 97 5.62 4.94 -2.41
C HIS A 97 5.23 6.29 -3.05
N GLY A 98 6.00 7.33 -2.76
CA GLY A 98 5.80 8.69 -3.27
C GLY A 98 5.21 9.64 -2.22
N ASP A 99 4.91 10.88 -2.66
CA ASP A 99 4.36 11.92 -1.80
C ASP A 99 3.23 12.67 -2.52
N PRO A 100 1.98 12.56 -2.08
CA PRO A 100 0.83 13.21 -2.73
C PRO A 100 0.86 14.74 -2.70
N LEU A 101 1.79 15.36 -1.99
CA LEU A 101 2.04 16.79 -2.05
C LEU A 101 2.84 17.21 -3.29
N HIS A 102 3.56 16.28 -3.90
CA HIS A 102 4.48 16.51 -5.02
C HIS A 102 4.21 15.62 -6.23
N ASP A 103 3.63 14.43 -6.01
CA ASP A 103 3.40 13.42 -7.03
C ASP A 103 1.93 13.37 -7.45
N SER A 104 1.68 13.07 -8.73
CA SER A 104 0.35 12.72 -9.23
C SER A 104 0.13 11.22 -9.16
N TYR A 105 -0.98 10.81 -8.56
CA TYR A 105 -1.42 9.42 -8.52
C TYR A 105 -2.46 9.09 -9.61
N GLU A 106 -2.46 9.82 -10.71
CA GLU A 106 -3.37 9.59 -11.83
C GLU A 106 -3.24 8.17 -12.39
N THR A 107 -2.03 7.62 -12.46
CA THR A 107 -1.79 6.24 -12.90
C THR A 107 -2.39 5.19 -11.95
N PHE A 108 -2.45 5.49 -10.65
CA PHE A 108 -3.12 4.65 -9.65
C PHE A 108 -4.64 4.71 -9.81
N LEU A 109 -5.20 5.90 -10.00
CA LEU A 109 -6.62 6.05 -10.33
C LEU A 109 -6.97 5.31 -11.62
N ALA A 110 -6.12 5.39 -12.67
CA ALA A 110 -6.32 4.71 -13.93
C ALA A 110 -6.43 3.18 -13.82
N MET A 111 -5.90 2.58 -12.75
CA MET A 111 -6.06 1.14 -12.47
C MET A 111 -7.04 0.84 -11.33
N GLY A 112 -7.89 1.82 -10.93
CA GLY A 112 -8.98 1.63 -9.97
C GLY A 112 -8.61 1.83 -8.50
N VAL A 113 -7.38 2.27 -8.18
CA VAL A 113 -6.95 2.50 -6.80
C VAL A 113 -7.54 3.81 -6.28
N THR A 114 -8.16 3.77 -5.11
CA THR A 114 -8.75 4.94 -4.43
C THR A 114 -8.11 5.25 -3.08
N THR A 115 -7.31 4.32 -2.57
CA THR A 115 -6.59 4.48 -1.28
C THR A 115 -5.21 3.85 -1.40
N ILE A 116 -4.19 4.57 -0.95
CA ILE A 116 -2.80 4.12 -0.86
C ILE A 116 -2.33 4.09 0.58
N THR A 117 -1.36 3.23 0.88
CA THR A 117 -0.70 3.15 2.19
C THR A 117 0.75 3.59 2.05
N LEU A 118 1.09 4.73 2.63
CA LEU A 118 2.42 5.34 2.60
C LEU A 118 3.19 5.14 3.92
N GLY A 119 4.44 5.54 3.93
CA GLY A 119 5.35 5.35 5.06
C GLY A 119 5.97 3.96 5.06
N GLN A 120 6.18 3.37 3.88
CA GLN A 120 6.66 2.00 3.70
C GLN A 120 8.18 1.88 3.85
N ASP A 121 8.65 0.65 4.05
CA ASP A 121 10.07 0.25 4.10
C ASP A 121 10.89 1.06 5.11
N GLY A 122 10.23 1.51 6.18
CA GLY A 122 10.85 2.29 7.25
C GLY A 122 10.98 3.79 6.97
N GLU A 123 10.62 4.27 5.79
CA GLU A 123 10.72 5.69 5.43
C GLU A 123 9.35 6.39 5.54
N GLY A 124 9.19 7.23 6.57
CA GLY A 124 8.01 8.10 6.72
C GLY A 124 8.11 9.35 5.84
N PRO A 125 6.96 9.96 5.47
CA PRO A 125 6.95 11.20 4.71
C PRO A 125 7.48 12.37 5.55
N ARG A 126 8.00 13.41 4.85
CA ARG A 126 8.60 14.59 5.46
C ARG A 126 8.42 15.84 4.60
N ILE A 127 8.53 17.01 5.20
CA ILE A 127 8.63 18.29 4.48
C ILE A 127 10.06 18.80 4.56
N GLY A 128 10.79 18.75 3.46
CA GLY A 128 12.20 19.12 3.43
C GLY A 128 13.02 18.31 4.44
N ASN A 129 13.65 18.99 5.40
CA ASN A 129 14.42 18.36 6.49
C ASN A 129 13.59 18.14 7.77
N ASP A 130 12.32 18.55 7.78
CA ASP A 130 11.42 18.35 8.92
C ASP A 130 10.95 16.89 8.95
N LEU A 131 11.38 16.15 9.96
CA LEU A 131 11.01 14.76 10.20
C LEU A 131 9.72 14.63 11.03
N ASP A 132 9.08 15.74 11.42
CA ASP A 132 7.81 15.71 12.14
C ASP A 132 6.66 15.40 11.16
N PRO A 133 6.02 14.23 11.25
CA PRO A 133 4.92 13.84 10.37
C PRO A 133 3.68 14.72 10.55
N LYS A 134 3.56 15.45 11.67
CA LYS A 134 2.46 16.37 11.92
C LYS A 134 2.37 17.48 10.87
N SER A 135 3.50 18.09 10.53
CA SER A 135 3.58 19.14 9.50
C SER A 135 3.12 18.59 8.15
N TRP A 136 3.58 17.38 7.78
CA TRP A 136 3.18 16.72 6.54
C TRP A 136 1.69 16.36 6.54
N MET A 137 1.18 15.74 7.61
CA MET A 137 -0.25 15.40 7.72
C MET A 137 -1.15 16.62 7.61
N GLN A 138 -0.77 17.76 8.22
CA GLN A 138 -1.49 19.03 8.10
C GLN A 138 -1.41 19.62 6.68
N ALA A 139 -0.29 19.41 5.98
CA ALA A 139 -0.17 19.84 4.59
C ALA A 139 -1.09 19.03 3.67
N VAL A 140 -1.14 17.70 3.83
CA VAL A 140 -2.06 16.82 3.09
C VAL A 140 -3.52 17.15 3.37
N ASP A 141 -3.90 17.44 4.62
CA ASP A 141 -5.27 17.87 4.97
C ASP A 141 -5.71 19.15 4.25
N ARG A 142 -4.76 20.04 3.97
CA ARG A 142 -5.02 21.31 3.26
C ARG A 142 -4.88 21.20 1.74
N ALA A 143 -4.16 20.19 1.29
CA ALA A 143 -3.91 19.98 -0.13
C ALA A 143 -5.13 19.38 -0.85
N ARG A 144 -5.15 19.53 -2.16
CA ARG A 144 -6.06 18.80 -3.04
C ARG A 144 -5.30 17.58 -3.56
N VAL A 145 -5.53 16.41 -2.95
CA VAL A 145 -4.86 15.17 -3.33
C VAL A 145 -5.78 14.28 -4.17
N ASP A 146 -5.19 13.51 -5.06
CA ASP A 146 -5.91 12.66 -6.02
C ASP A 146 -6.68 11.53 -5.33
N ILE A 147 -6.08 10.95 -4.29
CA ILE A 147 -6.39 9.63 -3.74
C ILE A 147 -6.38 9.70 -2.22
N ASN A 148 -7.10 8.80 -1.54
CA ASN A 148 -7.02 8.67 -0.08
C ASN A 148 -5.66 8.12 0.35
N VAL A 149 -5.15 8.59 1.47
CA VAL A 149 -3.86 8.19 2.03
C VAL A 149 -4.04 7.62 3.43
N ALA A 150 -3.61 6.39 3.65
CA ALA A 150 -3.33 5.83 4.97
C ALA A 150 -1.83 5.96 5.24
N LEU A 151 -1.43 6.29 6.47
CA LEU A 151 -0.04 6.52 6.82
C LEU A 151 0.44 5.52 7.87
N LEU A 152 1.64 4.96 7.64
CA LEU A 152 2.43 4.27 8.64
C LEU A 152 3.58 5.16 9.12
N ALA A 153 3.94 5.06 10.38
CA ALA A 153 5.18 5.62 10.91
C ALA A 153 6.37 4.85 10.32
N GLY A 154 7.38 5.55 9.80
CA GLY A 154 8.57 4.92 9.26
C GLY A 154 9.63 4.69 10.34
N HIS A 155 10.07 3.47 10.55
CA HIS A 155 11.08 3.10 11.55
C HIS A 155 12.39 3.89 11.40
N VAL A 156 12.90 4.01 10.17
CA VAL A 156 14.13 4.77 9.87
C VAL A 156 13.94 6.26 10.16
N THR A 157 12.79 6.80 9.80
CA THR A 157 12.41 8.19 10.10
C THR A 157 12.35 8.43 11.60
N LEU A 158 11.80 7.48 12.39
CA LEU A 158 11.78 7.55 13.85
C LEU A 158 13.19 7.52 14.44
N ARG A 159 14.10 6.66 13.93
CA ARG A 159 15.51 6.63 14.38
C ARG A 159 16.15 8.00 14.19
N ARG A 160 16.02 8.59 13.01
CA ARG A 160 16.60 9.91 12.70
C ARG A 160 15.98 11.02 13.53
N ALA A 161 14.66 11.04 13.72
CA ALA A 161 13.95 12.01 14.55
C ALA A 161 14.35 11.89 16.04
N ALA A 162 14.66 10.69 16.52
CA ALA A 162 15.17 10.44 17.87
C ALA A 162 16.67 10.77 18.04
N GLY A 163 17.34 11.25 16.97
CA GLY A 163 18.77 11.56 16.99
C GLY A 163 19.68 10.34 17.01
N VAL A 164 19.19 9.19 16.55
CA VAL A 164 19.98 7.94 16.44
C VAL A 164 20.79 7.98 15.15
N ALA A 165 22.10 7.96 15.26
CA ALA A 165 22.98 7.90 14.09
C ALA A 165 22.82 6.56 13.36
N ASP A 166 22.96 6.60 12.02
CA ASP A 166 22.79 5.42 11.17
C ASP A 166 23.76 4.27 11.49
N SER A 167 24.91 4.58 12.16
CA SER A 167 25.91 3.62 12.63
C SER A 167 25.55 2.88 13.93
N VAL A 168 24.50 3.29 14.62
CA VAL A 168 24.15 2.71 15.93
C VAL A 168 23.43 1.37 15.73
N HIS A 169 24.00 0.30 16.26
CA HIS A 169 23.42 -1.04 16.25
C HIS A 169 22.60 -1.32 17.52
N HIS A 170 23.08 -0.86 18.66
CA HIS A 170 22.45 -1.10 19.95
C HIS A 170 22.00 0.22 20.57
N LEU A 171 20.68 0.39 20.75
CA LEU A 171 20.15 1.59 21.39
C LEU A 171 20.19 1.47 22.90
N ASP A 172 20.59 2.55 23.54
CA ASP A 172 20.44 2.72 24.98
C ASP A 172 18.95 2.88 25.37
N PRO A 173 18.59 2.70 26.65
CA PRO A 173 17.21 2.86 27.10
C PRO A 173 16.60 4.24 26.76
N ALA A 174 17.39 5.31 26.81
CA ALA A 174 16.93 6.66 26.50
C ALA A 174 16.60 6.83 25.01
N GLY A 175 17.39 6.21 24.11
CA GLY A 175 17.09 6.14 22.68
C GLY A 175 15.81 5.39 22.39
N LEU A 176 15.60 4.24 23.04
CA LEU A 176 14.37 3.46 22.93
C LEU A 176 13.15 4.26 23.41
N GLU A 177 13.26 4.99 24.51
CA GLU A 177 12.19 5.86 25.03
C GLU A 177 11.85 7.00 24.06
N ARG A 178 12.87 7.68 23.50
CA ARG A 178 12.65 8.75 22.51
C ARG A 178 11.91 8.24 21.28
N MET A 179 12.33 7.09 20.70
CA MET A 179 11.65 6.48 19.56
C MET A 179 10.21 6.06 19.91
N ALA A 180 10.00 5.45 21.07
CA ALA A 180 8.67 5.04 21.53
C ALA A 180 7.73 6.24 21.71
N ALA A 181 8.23 7.35 22.28
CA ALA A 181 7.46 8.58 22.46
C ALA A 181 7.09 9.23 21.12
N GLN A 182 8.01 9.25 20.15
CA GLN A 182 7.75 9.76 18.82
C GLN A 182 6.68 8.90 18.12
N LEU A 183 6.82 7.58 18.12
CA LEU A 183 5.83 6.67 17.55
C LEU A 183 4.46 6.83 18.21
N ASP A 184 4.42 6.94 19.54
CA ASP A 184 3.17 7.17 20.28
C ASP A 184 2.46 8.47 19.83
N SER A 185 3.25 9.52 19.56
CA SER A 185 2.72 10.78 19.01
C SER A 185 2.11 10.57 17.62
N GLU A 186 2.79 9.83 16.73
CA GLU A 186 2.29 9.55 15.38
C GLU A 186 1.02 8.68 15.40
N MET A 187 0.99 7.67 16.26
CA MET A 187 -0.20 6.84 16.45
C MET A 187 -1.41 7.65 16.95
N ARG A 188 -1.20 8.60 17.89
CA ARG A 188 -2.27 9.52 18.35
C ARG A 188 -2.76 10.45 17.25
N MET A 189 -1.93 10.83 16.30
CA MET A 189 -2.33 11.63 15.14
C MET A 189 -3.10 10.82 14.10
N GLY A 190 -3.16 9.49 14.24
CA GLY A 190 -3.94 8.61 13.40
C GLY A 190 -3.13 7.79 12.39
N ALA A 191 -1.84 7.56 12.64
CA ALA A 191 -1.08 6.56 11.90
C ALA A 191 -1.67 5.16 12.12
N PHE A 192 -1.65 4.32 11.07
CA PHE A 192 -2.23 2.97 11.09
C PHE A 192 -1.31 1.91 11.71
N GLY A 193 -0.07 2.27 11.97
CA GLY A 193 0.95 1.38 12.49
C GLY A 193 2.35 1.89 12.21
N ILE A 194 3.28 0.96 12.12
CA ILE A 194 4.68 1.21 11.79
C ILE A 194 5.12 0.36 10.60
N SER A 195 6.07 0.86 9.81
CA SER A 195 6.77 0.08 8.80
C SER A 195 8.24 -0.06 9.11
N TYR A 196 8.81 -1.19 8.70
CA TYR A 196 10.23 -1.50 8.81
C TYR A 196 10.82 -1.77 7.43
N GLY A 197 12.08 -1.34 7.21
CA GLY A 197 12.91 -1.71 6.06
C GLY A 197 14.21 -2.33 6.55
N LEU A 198 14.16 -3.61 6.94
CA LEU A 198 15.25 -4.27 7.68
C LEU A 198 16.40 -4.77 6.78
N GLU A 199 16.23 -4.74 5.46
CA GLU A 199 17.31 -5.00 4.49
C GLU A 199 18.09 -3.71 4.14
N TYR A 200 17.53 -2.53 4.47
CA TYR A 200 18.08 -1.22 4.10
C TYR A 200 18.81 -0.53 5.24
N VAL A 201 19.82 0.32 4.91
CA VAL A 201 20.50 1.19 5.89
C VAL A 201 19.56 2.34 6.27
N PRO A 202 19.42 2.66 7.58
CA PRO A 202 20.05 2.05 8.76
C PRO A 202 19.23 0.91 9.40
N GLY A 203 18.06 0.56 8.88
CA GLY A 203 17.21 -0.50 9.41
C GLY A 203 17.91 -1.86 9.57
N ILE A 204 18.86 -2.14 8.66
CA ILE A 204 19.69 -3.35 8.67
C ILE A 204 20.52 -3.51 9.97
N TYR A 205 20.76 -2.42 10.70
CA TYR A 205 21.51 -2.41 11.94
C TYR A 205 20.64 -2.52 13.20
N SER A 206 19.31 -2.41 13.05
CA SER A 206 18.40 -2.53 14.19
C SER A 206 18.32 -3.96 14.73
N GLU A 207 18.11 -4.07 16.04
CA GLU A 207 18.03 -5.33 16.75
C GLU A 207 16.60 -5.60 17.25
N THR A 208 16.26 -6.87 17.51
CA THR A 208 14.95 -7.30 17.98
C THR A 208 14.44 -6.54 19.21
N PRO A 209 15.24 -6.17 20.23
CA PRO A 209 14.74 -5.37 21.37
C PRO A 209 14.17 -4.01 20.97
N GLU A 210 14.80 -3.32 20.00
CA GLU A 210 14.29 -2.06 19.44
C GLU A 210 12.93 -2.26 18.76
N LEU A 211 12.86 -3.23 17.85
CA LEU A 211 11.63 -3.55 17.11
C LEU A 211 10.50 -3.95 18.06
N SER A 212 10.79 -4.78 19.07
CA SER A 212 9.82 -5.23 20.07
C SER A 212 9.31 -4.09 20.95
N ASN A 213 10.15 -3.10 21.27
CA ASN A 213 9.72 -1.92 22.01
C ASN A 213 8.69 -1.11 21.21
N LEU A 214 8.93 -0.92 19.92
CA LEU A 214 8.02 -0.22 19.01
C LEU A 214 6.73 -1.02 18.76
N GLY A 215 6.81 -2.34 18.60
CA GLY A 215 5.65 -3.23 18.47
C GLY A 215 4.68 -3.11 19.65
N LYS A 216 5.20 -2.97 20.88
CA LYS A 216 4.36 -2.72 22.08
C LYS A 216 3.64 -1.36 22.03
N VAL A 217 4.24 -0.33 21.44
CA VAL A 217 3.57 0.96 21.23
C VAL A 217 2.42 0.79 20.23
N VAL A 218 2.67 0.19 19.07
CA VAL A 218 1.65 -0.05 18.04
C VAL A 218 0.47 -0.86 18.57
N ALA A 219 0.74 -1.87 19.40
CA ALA A 219 -0.29 -2.73 20.01
C ALA A 219 -1.34 -1.94 20.82
N ARG A 220 -0.93 -0.88 21.51
CA ARG A 220 -1.85 -0.03 22.30
C ARG A 220 -2.96 0.61 21.46
N TYR A 221 -2.69 0.81 20.18
CA TYR A 221 -3.61 1.39 19.20
C TYR A 221 -4.26 0.35 18.27
N GLY A 222 -3.95 -0.94 18.48
CA GLY A 222 -4.42 -2.01 17.60
C GLY A 222 -3.91 -1.88 16.16
N GLY A 223 -2.78 -1.21 15.97
CA GLY A 223 -2.16 -0.95 14.68
C GLY A 223 -1.48 -2.19 14.06
N VAL A 224 -0.85 -2.00 12.90
CA VAL A 224 -0.13 -3.01 12.14
C VAL A 224 1.37 -2.73 12.15
N CYS A 225 2.20 -3.78 12.23
CA CYS A 225 3.64 -3.72 11.99
C CYS A 225 3.92 -4.35 10.62
N MET A 226 4.13 -3.52 9.61
CA MET A 226 4.49 -3.95 8.25
C MET A 226 6.00 -4.00 8.09
N SER A 227 6.50 -4.97 7.35
CA SER A 227 7.96 -5.07 7.18
C SER A 227 8.37 -5.53 5.79
N HIS A 228 9.19 -4.71 5.12
CA HIS A 228 10.23 -5.24 4.27
C HIS A 228 11.20 -5.99 5.20
N MET A 229 11.21 -7.31 5.10
CA MET A 229 11.89 -8.17 6.09
C MET A 229 13.41 -8.05 5.98
N ARG A 230 14.11 -8.55 6.99
CA ARG A 230 15.58 -8.50 7.05
C ARG A 230 16.27 -9.23 5.92
N SER A 231 15.65 -10.28 5.42
CA SER A 231 16.06 -11.00 4.21
C SER A 231 14.86 -11.65 3.57
N GLU A 232 14.80 -11.56 2.26
CA GLU A 232 13.81 -12.24 1.43
C GLU A 232 14.43 -13.44 0.67
N ASN A 233 15.70 -13.75 0.94
CA ASN A 233 16.34 -14.94 0.36
C ASN A 233 15.67 -16.21 0.87
N ASP A 234 15.53 -17.21 0.00
CA ASP A 234 14.79 -18.46 0.30
C ASP A 234 15.34 -19.23 1.51
N ASP A 235 16.65 -19.16 1.73
CA ASP A 235 17.33 -19.79 2.87
C ASP A 235 17.19 -19.03 4.20
N GLU A 236 16.68 -17.80 4.20
CA GLU A 236 16.59 -16.92 5.37
C GLU A 236 15.16 -16.42 5.64
N ILE A 237 14.23 -16.56 4.69
CA ILE A 237 12.90 -15.95 4.75
C ILE A 237 12.08 -16.39 5.97
N GLU A 238 12.14 -17.65 6.35
CA GLU A 238 11.39 -18.16 7.52
C GLU A 238 11.92 -17.57 8.83
N ALA A 239 13.25 -17.36 8.93
CA ALA A 239 13.85 -16.67 10.06
C ALA A 239 13.40 -15.19 10.12
N SER A 240 13.32 -14.52 8.96
CA SER A 240 12.85 -13.15 8.84
C SER A 240 11.36 -13.01 9.21
N ILE A 241 10.51 -13.95 8.81
CA ILE A 241 9.10 -13.99 9.21
C ILE A 241 8.98 -14.21 10.73
N ASN A 242 9.78 -15.10 11.32
CA ASN A 242 9.82 -15.32 12.77
C ASN A 242 10.24 -14.03 13.52
N GLU A 243 11.25 -13.31 13.02
CA GLU A 243 11.68 -12.03 13.59
C GLU A 243 10.53 -11.01 13.56
N LEU A 244 9.88 -10.85 12.40
CA LEU A 244 8.74 -9.95 12.26
C LEU A 244 7.63 -10.29 13.26
N VAL A 245 7.21 -11.55 13.33
CA VAL A 245 6.16 -11.98 14.25
C VAL A 245 6.56 -11.73 15.70
N THR A 246 7.76 -12.16 16.11
CA THR A 246 8.22 -12.04 17.49
C THR A 246 8.36 -10.59 17.94
N SER A 247 8.89 -9.74 17.07
CA SER A 247 9.10 -8.32 17.37
C SER A 247 7.81 -7.48 17.32
N SER A 248 6.83 -7.92 16.54
CA SER A 248 5.56 -7.19 16.44
C SER A 248 4.64 -7.42 17.63
N LEU A 249 4.63 -8.64 18.20
CA LEU A 249 3.65 -8.99 19.24
C LEU A 249 3.71 -8.10 20.48
N PRO A 250 2.51 -7.71 21.03
CA PRO A 250 1.17 -8.17 20.68
C PRO A 250 0.44 -7.36 19.57
N ALA A 251 1.13 -6.49 18.82
CA ALA A 251 0.57 -5.88 17.61
C ALA A 251 0.40 -6.91 16.48
N ARG A 252 -0.17 -6.49 15.36
CA ARG A 252 -0.46 -7.35 14.22
C ARG A 252 0.70 -7.31 13.21
N PRO A 253 1.41 -8.42 12.96
CA PRO A 253 2.45 -8.48 11.96
C PRO A 253 1.87 -8.52 10.54
N HIS A 254 2.56 -7.86 9.60
CA HIS A 254 2.23 -7.89 8.17
C HIS A 254 3.50 -8.03 7.33
N ILE A 255 3.54 -9.05 6.50
CA ILE A 255 4.63 -9.28 5.55
C ILE A 255 4.38 -8.38 4.34
N SER A 256 5.23 -7.39 4.12
CA SER A 256 5.20 -6.56 2.92
C SER A 256 5.68 -7.36 1.71
N HIS A 257 5.01 -7.19 0.55
CA HIS A 257 5.39 -7.77 -0.75
C HIS A 257 5.98 -9.18 -0.64
N PHE A 258 5.17 -10.11 -0.08
CA PHE A 258 5.56 -11.47 0.27
C PHE A 258 6.12 -12.25 -0.91
N LYS A 259 7.44 -12.37 -0.98
CA LYS A 259 8.17 -13.06 -2.04
C LYS A 259 9.32 -13.89 -1.46
N SER A 260 9.82 -14.84 -2.25
CA SER A 260 11.04 -15.58 -1.94
C SER A 260 12.04 -15.40 -3.06
N VAL A 261 13.13 -14.67 -2.77
CA VAL A 261 14.25 -14.48 -3.69
C VAL A 261 15.04 -15.78 -3.77
N PHE A 262 15.19 -16.31 -4.99
CA PHE A 262 15.80 -17.62 -5.32
C PHE A 262 14.94 -18.86 -5.01
N GLY A 263 13.84 -18.75 -4.28
CA GLY A 263 12.87 -19.83 -4.13
C GLY A 263 12.22 -20.17 -5.48
N LYS A 264 11.85 -21.44 -5.69
CA LYS A 264 11.31 -21.91 -6.96
C LYS A 264 10.14 -22.87 -6.80
N GLY A 265 9.19 -22.70 -7.69
CA GLY A 265 8.11 -23.65 -7.94
C GLY A 265 7.01 -23.66 -6.89
N GLU A 266 5.93 -24.35 -7.22
CA GLU A 266 4.70 -24.42 -6.43
C GLU A 266 4.90 -25.07 -5.06
N LYS A 267 5.75 -26.10 -4.99
CA LYS A 267 6.01 -26.81 -3.73
C LYS A 267 6.56 -25.86 -2.66
N ARG A 268 7.58 -25.06 -3.03
CA ARG A 268 8.19 -24.10 -2.09
C ARG A 268 7.21 -23.01 -1.68
N ALA A 269 6.41 -22.51 -2.61
CA ALA A 269 5.34 -21.54 -2.28
C ALA A 269 4.35 -22.12 -1.25
N ARG A 270 3.90 -23.37 -1.43
CA ARG A 270 2.99 -24.04 -0.50
C ARG A 270 3.62 -24.26 0.88
N GLU A 271 4.92 -24.57 0.95
CA GLU A 271 5.67 -24.65 2.21
C GLU A 271 5.65 -23.32 2.96
N LEU A 272 5.94 -22.21 2.28
CA LEU A 272 5.89 -20.86 2.85
C LEU A 272 4.48 -20.47 3.31
N LEU A 273 3.45 -20.75 2.50
CA LEU A 273 2.06 -20.50 2.87
C LEU A 273 1.65 -21.33 4.09
N ALA A 274 2.07 -22.58 4.18
CA ALA A 274 1.81 -23.45 5.33
C ALA A 274 2.51 -22.92 6.61
N PHE A 275 3.74 -22.42 6.47
CA PHE A 275 4.50 -21.78 7.54
C PHE A 275 3.77 -20.55 8.08
N VAL A 276 3.32 -19.65 7.19
CA VAL A 276 2.54 -18.46 7.56
C VAL A 276 1.19 -18.84 8.17
N ALA A 277 0.51 -19.85 7.61
CA ALA A 277 -0.76 -20.34 8.15
C ALA A 277 -0.64 -20.95 9.56
N ASP A 278 0.53 -21.46 9.94
CA ASP A 278 0.76 -21.96 11.31
C ASP A 278 0.63 -20.86 12.36
N PHE A 279 1.18 -19.67 12.10
CA PHE A 279 1.00 -18.51 12.99
C PHE A 279 -0.48 -18.15 13.15
N ARG A 280 -1.26 -18.16 12.06
CA ARG A 280 -2.70 -17.89 12.11
C ARG A 280 -3.46 -18.95 12.92
N ARG A 281 -3.12 -20.23 12.79
CA ARG A 281 -3.70 -21.31 13.62
C ARG A 281 -3.40 -21.13 15.11
N ARG A 282 -2.27 -20.53 15.43
CA ARG A 282 -1.87 -20.18 16.80
C ARG A 282 -2.49 -18.89 17.31
N GLY A 283 -3.41 -18.27 16.55
CA GLY A 283 -4.14 -17.07 16.92
C GLY A 283 -3.41 -15.75 16.65
N ILE A 284 -2.32 -15.77 15.87
CA ILE A 284 -1.59 -14.57 15.47
C ILE A 284 -2.19 -14.03 14.16
N ASP A 285 -2.64 -12.79 14.17
CA ASP A 285 -3.22 -12.10 13.00
C ASP A 285 -2.12 -11.66 12.02
N LEU A 286 -1.41 -12.65 11.45
CA LEU A 286 -0.36 -12.45 10.44
C LEU A 286 -0.99 -12.30 9.07
N THR A 287 -0.81 -11.13 8.46
CA THR A 287 -1.27 -10.79 7.12
C THR A 287 -0.11 -10.58 6.16
N ALA A 288 -0.37 -10.50 4.86
CA ALA A 288 0.63 -10.25 3.83
C ALA A 288 0.01 -9.54 2.63
N ASP A 289 0.86 -8.84 1.86
CA ASP A 289 0.52 -8.33 0.53
C ASP A 289 1.53 -8.79 -0.52
N GLU A 290 1.18 -8.69 -1.81
CA GLU A 290 2.02 -9.10 -2.93
C GLU A 290 1.57 -8.43 -4.25
N TYR A 291 2.49 -8.38 -5.24
CA TYR A 291 2.27 -7.83 -6.58
C TYR A 291 2.55 -8.86 -7.70
N PRO A 292 1.89 -8.76 -8.89
CA PRO A 292 1.93 -9.78 -9.94
C PRO A 292 3.14 -9.63 -10.90
N TYR A 293 4.35 -9.44 -10.37
CA TYR A 293 5.58 -9.28 -11.18
C TYR A 293 6.74 -10.08 -10.62
N GLU A 294 7.66 -10.51 -11.49
CA GLU A 294 8.81 -11.37 -11.18
C GLU A 294 10.07 -10.58 -10.82
N ALA A 295 10.01 -9.26 -10.85
CA ALA A 295 11.09 -8.38 -10.44
C ALA A 295 10.68 -7.48 -9.28
N GLY A 296 11.55 -7.32 -8.30
CA GLY A 296 11.48 -6.24 -7.33
C GLY A 296 12.15 -4.98 -7.86
N TYR A 297 11.87 -3.81 -7.29
CA TYR A 297 12.56 -2.56 -7.65
C TYR A 297 13.14 -1.92 -6.39
N THR A 298 14.47 -1.79 -6.36
CA THR A 298 15.17 -1.21 -5.22
C THR A 298 16.54 -0.65 -5.61
N GLY A 299 17.23 0.00 -4.65
CA GLY A 299 18.60 0.47 -4.81
C GLY A 299 19.61 -0.67 -4.97
N ILE A 300 20.72 -0.41 -5.67
CA ILE A 300 21.79 -1.40 -5.86
C ILE A 300 22.58 -1.68 -4.57
N ALA A 301 22.34 -0.94 -3.50
CA ALA A 301 22.94 -1.18 -2.17
C ALA A 301 22.76 -2.62 -1.68
N ILE A 302 21.63 -3.29 -2.02
CA ILE A 302 21.37 -4.69 -1.66
C ILE A 302 22.36 -5.69 -2.29
N LEU A 303 23.15 -5.25 -3.27
CA LEU A 303 24.19 -6.05 -3.89
C LEU A 303 25.51 -5.98 -3.11
N PHE A 304 25.68 -4.96 -2.27
CA PHE A 304 26.93 -4.70 -1.55
C PHE A 304 26.97 -5.45 -0.20
N PRO A 305 28.15 -5.87 0.25
CA PRO A 305 28.28 -6.45 1.58
C PRO A 305 28.12 -5.37 2.66
N LYS A 306 27.61 -5.74 3.83
CA LYS A 306 27.37 -4.80 4.96
C LYS A 306 28.58 -3.92 5.29
N TRP A 307 29.80 -4.48 5.18
CA TRP A 307 31.04 -3.73 5.46
C TRP A 307 31.40 -2.67 4.41
N ALA A 308 30.71 -2.62 3.26
CA ALA A 308 30.85 -1.59 2.22
C ALA A 308 29.66 -0.64 2.14
N LEU A 309 28.69 -0.75 3.06
CA LEU A 309 27.53 0.12 3.14
C LEU A 309 27.78 1.28 4.13
N PRO A 310 27.06 2.42 4.01
CA PRO A 310 27.08 3.45 5.03
C PRO A 310 26.81 2.85 6.43
N PRO A 311 27.44 3.39 7.48
CA PRO A 311 28.25 4.62 7.50
C PRO A 311 29.75 4.43 7.19
N THR A 312 30.12 3.29 6.60
CA THR A 312 31.53 3.03 6.26
C THR A 312 32.01 4.03 5.19
N ASP A 313 33.23 4.53 5.35
CA ASP A 313 33.87 5.35 4.32
C ASP A 313 34.17 4.50 3.08
N TYR A 314 33.36 4.71 2.05
CA TYR A 314 33.47 3.96 0.80
C TYR A 314 34.79 4.19 0.06
N ALA A 315 35.39 5.39 0.16
CA ALA A 315 36.70 5.66 -0.42
C ALA A 315 37.82 4.84 0.26
N ALA A 316 37.74 4.69 1.58
CA ALA A 316 38.65 3.83 2.32
C ALA A 316 38.51 2.34 1.93
N ILE A 317 37.26 1.88 1.70
CA ILE A 317 37.00 0.53 1.18
C ILE A 317 37.67 0.33 -0.18
N LEU A 318 37.50 1.29 -1.09
CA LEU A 318 38.10 1.20 -2.43
C LEU A 318 39.66 1.20 -2.38
N ALA A 319 40.23 1.91 -1.44
CA ALA A 319 41.69 1.94 -1.26
C ALA A 319 42.25 0.63 -0.71
N GLN A 320 41.53 -0.05 0.19
CA GLN A 320 42.05 -1.15 0.99
C GLN A 320 41.52 -2.53 0.58
N ARG A 321 40.23 -2.60 0.09
CA ARG A 321 39.49 -3.86 -0.13
C ARG A 321 38.81 -3.94 -1.50
N ARG A 322 39.26 -3.16 -2.49
CA ARG A 322 38.62 -3.10 -3.82
C ARG A 322 38.49 -4.48 -4.47
N GLN A 323 39.53 -5.31 -4.41
CA GLN A 323 39.49 -6.63 -5.04
C GLN A 323 38.48 -7.55 -4.32
N GLU A 324 38.47 -7.53 -3.00
CA GLU A 324 37.50 -8.30 -2.21
C GLU A 324 36.06 -7.87 -2.51
N LEU A 325 35.80 -6.56 -2.61
CA LEU A 325 34.49 -6.03 -3.00
C LEU A 325 34.11 -6.50 -4.41
N ARG A 326 35.04 -6.45 -5.33
CA ARG A 326 34.82 -6.91 -6.72
C ARG A 326 34.43 -8.39 -6.77
N ASP A 327 35.15 -9.23 -6.09
CA ASP A 327 34.89 -10.68 -6.03
C ASP A 327 33.54 -10.99 -5.38
N TYR A 328 33.20 -10.28 -4.30
CA TYR A 328 31.90 -10.37 -3.66
C TYR A 328 30.75 -9.98 -4.62
N LEU A 329 30.89 -8.85 -5.34
CA LEU A 329 29.87 -8.39 -6.30
C LEU A 329 29.69 -9.37 -7.45
N ILE A 330 30.76 -10.00 -7.93
CA ILE A 330 30.68 -11.06 -8.95
C ILE A 330 29.89 -12.26 -8.41
N ALA A 331 30.23 -12.76 -7.23
CA ALA A 331 29.54 -13.88 -6.62
C ALA A 331 28.06 -13.55 -6.34
N ARG A 332 27.78 -12.35 -5.82
CA ARG A 332 26.41 -11.88 -5.53
C ARG A 332 25.58 -11.78 -6.80
N MET A 333 26.13 -11.19 -7.87
CA MET A 333 25.42 -11.07 -9.16
C MET A 333 25.22 -12.43 -9.84
N THR A 334 26.21 -13.33 -9.77
CA THR A 334 26.06 -14.70 -10.30
C THR A 334 24.88 -15.43 -9.63
N ARG A 335 24.76 -15.35 -8.29
CA ARG A 335 23.63 -15.91 -7.54
C ARG A 335 22.29 -15.28 -7.97
N ARG A 336 22.29 -14.01 -8.37
CA ARG A 336 21.10 -13.25 -8.79
C ARG A 336 20.76 -13.36 -10.29
N GLY A 337 21.34 -14.30 -11.02
CA GLY A 337 21.06 -14.53 -12.45
C GLY A 337 21.93 -13.74 -13.41
N GLY A 338 23.00 -13.11 -12.95
CA GLY A 338 23.94 -12.35 -13.77
C GLY A 338 23.56 -10.89 -14.01
N PRO A 339 24.39 -10.14 -14.74
CA PRO A 339 24.19 -8.71 -14.95
C PRO A 339 22.99 -8.37 -15.86
N GLU A 340 22.43 -9.31 -16.59
CA GLU A 340 21.18 -9.17 -17.35
C GLU A 340 19.95 -9.13 -16.42
N ALA A 341 20.03 -9.70 -15.24
CA ALA A 341 18.94 -9.77 -14.26
C ALA A 341 18.73 -8.45 -13.47
N LEU A 342 19.51 -7.40 -13.76
CA LEU A 342 19.31 -6.06 -13.22
C LEU A 342 19.05 -5.08 -14.36
N LEU A 343 17.81 -4.57 -14.44
CA LEU A 343 17.43 -3.49 -15.36
C LEU A 343 17.49 -2.16 -14.59
N ILE A 344 18.46 -1.31 -14.91
CA ILE A 344 18.71 -0.04 -14.23
C ILE A 344 17.56 0.94 -14.53
N GLY A 345 17.02 1.55 -13.48
CA GLY A 345 15.91 2.51 -13.56
C GLY A 345 16.34 3.98 -13.47
N THR A 346 17.59 4.27 -13.12
CA THR A 346 18.11 5.63 -12.91
C THR A 346 19.07 6.07 -13.99
N ALA A 347 19.11 7.39 -14.26
CA ALA A 347 20.09 7.98 -15.17
C ALA A 347 21.53 7.74 -14.66
N PRO A 348 22.53 7.66 -15.57
CA PRO A 348 22.42 7.77 -17.02
C PRO A 348 22.07 6.45 -17.73
N TYR A 349 21.87 5.34 -17.00
CA TYR A 349 21.68 4.01 -17.57
C TYR A 349 20.21 3.54 -17.56
N ALA A 350 19.27 4.43 -17.32
CA ALA A 350 17.84 4.08 -17.25
C ALA A 350 17.37 3.30 -18.49
N GLY A 351 16.73 2.13 -18.26
CA GLY A 351 16.25 1.24 -19.32
C GLY A 351 17.28 0.30 -19.92
N LYS A 352 18.52 0.27 -19.37
CA LYS A 352 19.57 -0.69 -19.77
C LYS A 352 19.76 -1.74 -18.69
N THR A 353 20.09 -2.97 -19.10
CA THR A 353 20.58 -3.95 -18.13
C THR A 353 21.98 -3.54 -17.64
N LEU A 354 22.38 -4.06 -16.46
CA LEU A 354 23.72 -3.83 -15.94
C LEU A 354 24.80 -4.32 -16.93
N ALA A 355 24.53 -5.40 -17.68
CA ALA A 355 25.42 -5.88 -18.74
C ALA A 355 25.57 -4.85 -19.86
N GLN A 356 24.45 -4.30 -20.36
CA GLN A 356 24.45 -3.29 -21.42
C GLN A 356 25.13 -1.98 -20.96
N ALA A 357 24.89 -1.56 -19.73
CA ALA A 357 25.55 -0.38 -19.16
C ALA A 357 27.06 -0.58 -19.03
N ALA A 358 27.50 -1.75 -18.56
CA ALA A 358 28.92 -2.10 -18.45
C ALA A 358 29.60 -2.18 -19.84
N GLN A 359 28.94 -2.74 -20.84
CA GLN A 359 29.42 -2.76 -22.20
C GLN A 359 29.58 -1.34 -22.78
N GLN A 360 28.61 -0.44 -22.54
CA GLN A 360 28.70 0.96 -22.95
C GLN A 360 29.92 1.68 -22.32
N GLU A 361 30.24 1.36 -21.08
CA GLU A 361 31.39 1.93 -20.38
C GLU A 361 32.71 1.23 -20.69
N GLY A 362 32.68 0.14 -21.46
CA GLY A 362 33.89 -0.64 -21.82
C GLY A 362 34.55 -1.31 -20.62
N MET A 363 33.77 -1.66 -19.58
CA MET A 363 34.29 -2.27 -18.35
C MET A 363 33.50 -3.49 -17.90
N HIS A 364 34.03 -4.24 -16.96
CA HIS A 364 33.31 -5.35 -16.34
C HIS A 364 32.16 -4.81 -15.44
N TYR A 365 31.01 -5.49 -15.38
CA TYR A 365 29.86 -5.04 -14.61
C TYR A 365 30.13 -4.83 -13.12
N ALA A 366 31.02 -5.62 -12.52
CA ALA A 366 31.40 -5.42 -11.11
C ALA A 366 32.19 -4.11 -10.91
N ASP A 367 33.01 -3.71 -11.90
CA ASP A 367 33.73 -2.44 -11.85
C ASP A 367 32.76 -1.26 -12.08
N LEU A 368 31.70 -1.44 -12.86
CA LEU A 368 30.63 -0.45 -12.97
C LEU A 368 29.86 -0.30 -11.66
N LEU A 369 29.50 -1.39 -10.98
CA LEU A 369 28.87 -1.33 -9.65
C LEU A 369 29.78 -0.62 -8.65
N ILE A 370 31.09 -0.93 -8.64
CA ILE A 370 32.06 -0.24 -7.79
C ILE A 370 32.13 1.26 -8.13
N LYS A 371 32.11 1.63 -9.41
CA LYS A 371 32.12 3.04 -9.86
C LYS A 371 30.86 3.78 -9.42
N LEU A 372 29.70 3.14 -9.46
CA LEU A 372 28.42 3.70 -9.01
C LEU A 372 28.36 3.84 -7.49
N GLY A 373 28.95 2.89 -6.76
CA GLY A 373 28.78 2.80 -5.31
C GLY A 373 27.39 2.31 -4.89
N PRO A 374 27.16 2.08 -3.60
CA PRO A 374 25.89 1.50 -3.12
C PRO A 374 24.66 2.39 -3.39
N ASP A 375 24.81 3.70 -3.40
CA ASP A 375 23.71 4.66 -3.58
C ASP A 375 23.59 5.18 -5.02
N GLY A 376 24.42 4.68 -5.96
CA GLY A 376 24.56 5.27 -7.30
C GLY A 376 23.48 4.88 -8.31
N ALA A 377 22.63 3.90 -8.02
CA ALA A 377 21.55 3.49 -8.92
C ALA A 377 20.44 2.73 -8.19
N SER A 378 19.28 2.65 -8.85
CA SER A 378 18.21 1.72 -8.52
C SER A 378 17.70 1.03 -9.79
N GLY A 379 16.97 -0.08 -9.65
CA GLY A 379 16.48 -0.80 -10.80
C GLY A 379 15.59 -1.99 -10.46
N ALA A 380 15.08 -2.64 -11.51
CA ALA A 380 14.31 -3.87 -11.40
C ALA A 380 15.26 -5.08 -11.35
N HIS A 381 15.11 -5.88 -10.30
CA HIS A 381 15.90 -7.09 -10.03
C HIS A 381 15.05 -8.32 -10.34
N PHE A 382 15.36 -9.03 -11.41
CA PHE A 382 14.67 -10.25 -11.83
C PHE A 382 15.19 -11.47 -11.05
N THR A 383 14.65 -11.72 -9.87
CA THR A 383 15.13 -12.74 -8.94
C THR A 383 14.05 -13.66 -8.42
N MET A 384 12.81 -13.49 -8.87
CA MET A 384 11.66 -14.28 -8.42
C MET A 384 11.23 -15.28 -9.48
N ASP A 385 10.75 -16.44 -9.02
CA ASP A 385 10.17 -17.49 -9.87
C ASP A 385 8.68 -17.26 -10.05
N LYS A 386 8.22 -17.23 -11.32
CA LYS A 386 6.82 -16.94 -11.63
C LYS A 386 5.84 -17.91 -11.01
N VAL A 387 6.17 -19.22 -10.96
CA VAL A 387 5.26 -20.23 -10.43
C VAL A 387 5.11 -20.08 -8.92
N LEU A 388 6.23 -19.81 -8.23
CA LEU A 388 6.22 -19.51 -6.81
C LEU A 388 5.40 -18.26 -6.54
N GLN A 389 5.70 -17.18 -7.26
CA GLN A 389 5.05 -15.87 -7.12
C GLN A 389 3.53 -15.97 -7.33
N ASP A 390 3.10 -16.58 -8.44
CA ASP A 390 1.68 -16.78 -8.73
C ASP A 390 0.97 -17.58 -7.63
N THR A 391 1.64 -18.59 -7.06
CA THR A 391 1.07 -19.42 -6.00
C THR A 391 0.88 -18.65 -4.70
N LEU A 392 1.85 -17.78 -4.32
CA LEU A 392 1.70 -16.88 -3.18
C LEU A 392 0.60 -15.86 -3.43
N LEU A 393 0.61 -15.25 -4.62
CA LEU A 393 -0.30 -14.18 -5.01
C LEU A 393 -1.78 -14.62 -5.00
N VAL A 394 -2.10 -15.86 -5.38
CA VAL A 394 -3.50 -16.33 -5.40
C VAL A 394 -4.01 -16.84 -4.06
N ASP A 395 -3.17 -16.98 -3.04
CA ASP A 395 -3.62 -17.37 -1.69
C ASP A 395 -4.68 -16.37 -1.17
N PRO A 396 -5.81 -16.85 -0.61
CA PRO A 396 -6.91 -15.99 -0.18
C PRO A 396 -6.58 -15.04 0.98
N ASN A 397 -5.47 -15.26 1.66
CA ASN A 397 -5.04 -14.43 2.79
C ASN A 397 -3.88 -13.48 2.46
N VAL A 398 -3.47 -13.41 1.20
CA VAL A 398 -2.48 -12.45 0.69
C VAL A 398 -3.24 -11.37 -0.08
N SER A 399 -3.20 -10.13 0.38
CA SER A 399 -3.79 -8.97 -0.30
C SER A 399 -2.92 -8.53 -1.48
N PHE A 400 -3.39 -7.57 -2.24
CA PHE A 400 -2.61 -7.00 -3.34
C PHE A 400 -2.00 -5.66 -2.96
N SER A 401 -0.82 -5.41 -3.51
CA SER A 401 -0.12 -4.13 -3.44
C SER A 401 0.57 -3.82 -4.77
N THR A 402 0.96 -2.57 -4.95
CA THR A 402 1.82 -2.21 -6.09
C THR A 402 3.29 -2.30 -5.73
N ASP A 403 3.64 -2.03 -4.48
CA ASP A 403 5.01 -1.72 -4.05
C ASP A 403 5.63 -0.67 -4.99
N GLY A 404 4.77 0.26 -5.47
CA GLY A 404 5.05 1.21 -6.54
C GLY A 404 4.89 2.65 -6.11
N GLY A 405 5.48 3.55 -6.90
CA GLY A 405 5.33 5.00 -6.77
C GLY A 405 5.27 5.66 -8.14
N PRO A 406 4.67 6.87 -8.26
CA PRO A 406 4.44 7.54 -9.55
C PRO A 406 5.69 7.74 -10.43
N GLY A 407 6.87 7.92 -9.81
CA GLY A 407 8.15 8.08 -10.52
C GLY A 407 8.95 6.80 -10.71
N MET A 408 8.46 5.64 -10.29
CA MET A 408 9.20 4.38 -10.33
C MET A 408 9.22 3.78 -11.73
N ARG A 409 10.41 3.50 -12.27
CA ARG A 409 10.58 2.82 -13.57
C ARG A 409 10.37 1.30 -13.47
N HIS A 410 9.19 0.92 -13.02
CA HIS A 410 8.76 -0.47 -12.95
C HIS A 410 7.25 -0.56 -13.27
N PRO A 411 6.79 -1.51 -14.11
CA PRO A 411 5.39 -1.60 -14.51
C PRO A 411 4.43 -1.88 -13.36
N ARG A 412 4.90 -2.31 -12.19
CA ARG A 412 4.06 -2.55 -11.01
C ARG A 412 3.36 -1.27 -10.51
N ALA A 413 4.02 -0.10 -10.67
CA ALA A 413 3.47 1.18 -10.25
C ALA A 413 2.24 1.64 -11.04
N THR A 414 2.06 1.13 -12.27
CA THR A 414 1.04 1.63 -13.21
C THR A 414 0.15 0.53 -13.79
N GLY A 415 0.47 -0.74 -13.53
CA GLY A 415 -0.22 -1.87 -14.16
C GLY A 415 -0.74 -2.94 -13.22
N THR A 416 -0.39 -2.95 -11.93
CA THR A 416 -0.68 -4.06 -11.00
C THR A 416 -2.14 -4.49 -11.02
N TYR A 417 -3.09 -3.62 -10.71
CA TYR A 417 -4.50 -4.00 -10.60
C TYR A 417 -5.12 -4.30 -11.96
N ALA A 418 -4.67 -3.63 -13.02
CA ALA A 418 -5.11 -3.95 -14.37
C ALA A 418 -4.61 -5.33 -14.80
N LYS A 419 -3.35 -5.69 -14.50
CA LYS A 419 -2.78 -7.01 -14.76
C LYS A 419 -3.51 -8.12 -14.00
N LEU A 420 -3.91 -7.86 -12.74
CA LEU A 420 -4.71 -8.80 -11.95
C LEU A 420 -6.06 -9.09 -12.63
N VAL A 421 -6.76 -8.07 -13.13
CA VAL A 421 -8.01 -8.25 -13.86
C VAL A 421 -7.78 -8.93 -15.21
N GLU A 422 -6.88 -8.40 -16.05
CA GLU A 422 -6.65 -8.88 -17.41
C GLU A 422 -6.13 -10.31 -17.44
N GLU A 423 -5.04 -10.57 -16.68
CA GLU A 423 -4.35 -11.85 -16.73
C GLU A 423 -4.96 -12.88 -15.77
N TYR A 424 -5.08 -12.55 -14.48
CA TYR A 424 -5.45 -13.54 -13.47
C TYR A 424 -6.96 -13.85 -13.45
N VAL A 425 -7.81 -12.87 -13.78
CA VAL A 425 -9.27 -13.09 -13.81
C VAL A 425 -9.73 -13.50 -15.21
N VAL A 426 -9.44 -12.71 -16.25
CA VAL A 426 -10.04 -12.88 -17.57
C VAL A 426 -9.30 -13.91 -18.41
N ARG A 427 -7.97 -13.79 -18.55
CA ARG A 427 -7.18 -14.65 -19.43
C ARG A 427 -6.93 -16.02 -18.83
N ASP A 428 -6.32 -16.08 -17.66
CA ASP A 428 -5.81 -17.32 -17.06
C ASP A 428 -6.80 -17.97 -16.08
N ARG A 429 -7.83 -17.24 -15.65
CA ARG A 429 -8.87 -17.68 -14.72
C ARG A 429 -8.33 -18.30 -13.42
N LYS A 430 -7.22 -17.74 -12.93
CA LYS A 430 -6.61 -18.15 -11.66
C LYS A 430 -7.38 -17.63 -10.44
N LEU A 431 -8.16 -16.54 -10.62
CA LEU A 431 -8.99 -15.93 -9.59
C LEU A 431 -10.40 -15.67 -10.16
N ALA A 432 -11.43 -15.92 -9.35
CA ALA A 432 -12.75 -15.37 -9.59
C ALA A 432 -12.71 -13.85 -9.39
N ILE A 433 -13.57 -13.10 -10.11
CA ILE A 433 -13.61 -11.63 -9.98
C ILE A 433 -13.96 -11.19 -8.56
N GLU A 434 -14.84 -11.92 -7.88
CA GLU A 434 -15.25 -11.65 -6.50
C GLU A 434 -14.07 -11.77 -5.53
N GLU A 435 -13.22 -12.79 -5.71
CA GLU A 435 -12.05 -13.00 -4.89
C GLU A 435 -10.96 -11.96 -5.20
N MET A 436 -10.74 -11.63 -6.48
CA MET A 436 -9.83 -10.54 -6.87
C MET A 436 -10.25 -9.23 -6.20
N ILE A 437 -11.54 -8.86 -6.28
CA ILE A 437 -12.05 -7.64 -5.67
C ILE A 437 -11.91 -7.69 -4.14
N ARG A 438 -12.26 -8.80 -3.48
CA ARG A 438 -12.09 -8.95 -2.03
C ARG A 438 -10.66 -8.73 -1.58
N LYS A 439 -9.68 -9.31 -2.29
CA LYS A 439 -8.24 -9.18 -2.00
C LYS A 439 -7.69 -7.78 -2.29
N ALA A 440 -8.32 -7.06 -3.22
CA ALA A 440 -7.98 -5.66 -3.55
C ALA A 440 -8.69 -4.63 -2.66
N THR A 441 -9.70 -5.02 -1.85
CA THR A 441 -10.58 -4.07 -1.15
C THR A 441 -10.91 -4.48 0.28
N GLY A 442 -11.75 -5.50 0.49
CA GLY A 442 -12.22 -5.94 1.80
C GLY A 442 -11.10 -6.45 2.70
N LEU A 443 -10.16 -7.23 2.14
CA LEU A 443 -9.04 -7.76 2.90
C LEU A 443 -8.06 -6.67 3.36
N PRO A 444 -7.58 -5.74 2.50
CA PRO A 444 -6.77 -4.60 2.95
C PRO A 444 -7.53 -3.69 3.94
N ALA A 445 -8.83 -3.43 3.72
CA ALA A 445 -9.63 -2.64 4.66
C ALA A 445 -9.71 -3.29 6.05
N GLN A 446 -9.80 -4.62 6.11
CA GLN A 446 -9.75 -5.38 7.36
C GLN A 446 -8.38 -5.27 8.02
N THR A 447 -7.30 -5.43 7.24
CA THR A 447 -5.92 -5.30 7.73
C THR A 447 -5.65 -3.93 8.33
N LEU A 448 -6.08 -2.85 7.66
CA LEU A 448 -5.93 -1.48 8.13
C LEU A 448 -7.04 -1.04 9.11
N ARG A 449 -8.04 -1.92 9.38
CA ARG A 449 -9.21 -1.59 10.22
C ARG A 449 -9.95 -0.33 9.77
N LEU A 450 -10.20 -0.23 8.46
CA LEU A 450 -11.01 0.82 7.86
C LEU A 450 -12.51 0.44 7.97
N PRO A 451 -13.28 1.02 8.89
CA PRO A 451 -14.62 0.51 9.22
C PRO A 451 -15.67 0.81 8.15
N ASP A 452 -15.42 1.80 7.31
CA ASP A 452 -16.39 2.33 6.34
C ASP A 452 -15.89 2.32 4.89
N ARG A 453 -14.83 1.55 4.57
CA ARG A 453 -14.25 1.42 3.21
C ARG A 453 -14.00 -0.05 2.85
N GLY A 454 -13.66 -0.31 1.59
CA GLY A 454 -13.33 -1.65 1.07
C GLY A 454 -14.51 -2.57 0.84
N VAL A 455 -15.74 -2.15 1.18
CA VAL A 455 -16.98 -2.89 0.90
C VAL A 455 -18.11 -1.96 0.45
N VAL A 456 -18.90 -2.38 -0.52
CA VAL A 456 -20.12 -1.67 -0.96
C VAL A 456 -21.28 -2.08 -0.06
N ARG A 457 -21.58 -1.24 0.93
CA ARG A 457 -22.75 -1.39 1.82
C ARG A 457 -23.33 -0.03 2.18
N ALA A 458 -24.61 0.01 2.54
CA ALA A 458 -25.24 1.25 2.99
C ALA A 458 -24.48 1.83 4.19
N GLY A 459 -24.25 3.14 4.15
CA GLY A 459 -23.47 3.90 5.14
C GLY A 459 -21.96 3.91 4.91
N ALA A 460 -21.40 3.07 4.03
CA ALA A 460 -19.99 3.11 3.68
C ALA A 460 -19.65 4.35 2.83
N LYS A 461 -18.37 4.72 2.83
CA LYS A 461 -17.85 5.76 1.93
C LYS A 461 -17.96 5.30 0.47
N ALA A 462 -18.24 6.23 -0.40
CA ALA A 462 -18.40 5.97 -1.83
C ALA A 462 -17.03 6.12 -2.54
N ASP A 463 -16.11 5.20 -2.21
CA ASP A 463 -14.94 4.92 -3.01
C ASP A 463 -15.31 3.73 -3.89
N LEU A 464 -15.49 3.99 -5.17
CA LEU A 464 -16.08 3.02 -6.11
C LEU A 464 -15.31 2.98 -7.43
N VAL A 465 -15.33 1.83 -8.07
CA VAL A 465 -14.81 1.66 -9.42
C VAL A 465 -15.85 0.97 -10.31
N LEU A 466 -16.08 1.53 -11.52
CA LEU A 466 -16.94 0.96 -12.55
C LEU A 466 -16.10 0.58 -13.76
N PHE A 467 -16.16 -0.68 -14.19
CA PHE A 467 -15.34 -1.18 -15.29
C PHE A 467 -15.95 -2.42 -15.97
N ASP A 468 -15.56 -2.67 -17.23
CA ASP A 468 -15.78 -3.93 -17.91
C ASP A 468 -14.50 -4.78 -17.80
N PRO A 469 -14.51 -5.91 -17.07
CA PRO A 469 -13.32 -6.74 -16.92
C PRO A 469 -12.68 -7.17 -18.25
N LYS A 470 -13.48 -7.31 -19.30
CA LYS A 470 -13.01 -7.73 -20.64
C LYS A 470 -12.25 -6.61 -21.37
N LYS A 471 -12.42 -5.35 -20.95
CA LYS A 471 -11.77 -4.18 -21.55
C LYS A 471 -10.54 -3.71 -20.79
N VAL A 472 -10.35 -4.19 -19.57
CA VAL A 472 -9.18 -3.82 -18.77
C VAL A 472 -7.89 -4.30 -19.44
N ARG A 473 -6.90 -3.41 -19.53
CA ARG A 473 -5.57 -3.69 -20.10
C ARG A 473 -4.46 -3.08 -19.23
N ALA A 474 -3.48 -3.89 -18.88
CA ALA A 474 -2.22 -3.45 -18.32
C ALA A 474 -1.28 -3.05 -19.46
N ARG A 475 -1.11 -1.76 -19.67
CA ARG A 475 -0.30 -1.24 -20.79
C ARG A 475 1.18 -1.14 -20.46
N SER A 476 1.50 -0.98 -19.19
CA SER A 476 2.88 -0.80 -18.74
C SER A 476 3.72 -2.08 -18.91
N THR A 477 4.96 -1.87 -19.32
CA THR A 477 5.98 -2.91 -19.47
C THR A 477 7.30 -2.43 -18.85
N TYR A 478 8.30 -3.29 -18.74
CA TYR A 478 9.63 -2.87 -18.28
C TYR A 478 10.33 -1.89 -19.25
N VAL A 479 9.94 -1.87 -20.52
CA VAL A 479 10.44 -0.92 -21.54
C VAL A 479 9.69 0.42 -21.43
N ASP A 480 8.36 0.37 -21.29
CA ASP A 480 7.48 1.52 -21.11
C ASP A 480 6.71 1.38 -19.79
N PRO A 481 7.35 1.71 -18.66
CA PRO A 481 6.76 1.47 -17.34
C PRO A 481 5.72 2.50 -16.91
N PHE A 482 5.55 3.60 -17.65
CA PHE A 482 4.64 4.70 -17.31
C PHE A 482 3.34 4.69 -18.13
N ALA A 483 3.16 3.73 -19.04
CA ALA A 483 1.93 3.59 -19.80
C ALA A 483 0.75 3.31 -18.85
N MET A 484 -0.28 4.17 -18.91
CA MET A 484 -1.46 4.04 -18.05
C MET A 484 -2.31 2.82 -18.42
N ALA A 485 -2.90 2.20 -17.40
CA ALA A 485 -3.90 1.17 -17.58
C ALA A 485 -5.16 1.71 -18.28
N GLU A 486 -5.89 0.84 -18.97
CA GLU A 486 -7.13 1.15 -19.67
C GLU A 486 -8.28 0.27 -19.17
N GLY A 487 -9.52 0.70 -19.41
CA GLY A 487 -10.73 -0.09 -19.19
C GLY A 487 -11.40 0.11 -17.84
N PHE A 488 -10.88 1.01 -16.99
CA PHE A 488 -11.59 1.52 -15.81
C PHE A 488 -12.36 2.79 -16.22
N ASP A 489 -13.67 2.69 -16.39
CA ASP A 489 -14.49 3.76 -16.98
C ASP A 489 -14.71 4.94 -16.03
N LEU A 490 -14.89 4.63 -14.73
CA LEU A 490 -15.09 5.61 -13.66
C LEU A 490 -14.43 5.14 -12.38
N VAL A 491 -13.65 6.02 -11.76
CA VAL A 491 -13.17 5.87 -10.38
C VAL A 491 -13.69 7.03 -9.55
N MET A 492 -14.41 6.71 -8.50
CA MET A 492 -14.99 7.67 -7.57
C MET A 492 -14.25 7.60 -6.24
N VAL A 493 -13.84 8.75 -5.72
CA VAL A 493 -13.17 8.90 -4.42
C VAL A 493 -14.02 9.80 -3.54
N ASN A 494 -14.42 9.30 -2.35
CA ASN A 494 -15.27 10.03 -1.42
C ASN A 494 -16.54 10.62 -2.08
N GLY A 495 -17.18 9.84 -2.95
CA GLY A 495 -18.44 10.20 -3.61
C GLY A 495 -18.29 11.15 -4.80
N GLN A 496 -17.08 11.52 -5.19
CA GLN A 496 -16.83 12.40 -6.33
C GLN A 496 -16.04 11.66 -7.43
N PRO A 497 -16.35 11.87 -8.71
CA PRO A 497 -15.52 11.39 -9.79
C PRO A 497 -14.08 11.92 -9.65
N ALA A 498 -13.11 11.01 -9.62
CA ALA A 498 -11.68 11.33 -9.59
C ALA A 498 -11.01 11.00 -10.93
N PHE A 499 -11.45 9.91 -11.59
CA PHE A 499 -10.95 9.51 -12.91
C PHE A 499 -12.12 9.04 -13.77
N GLU A 500 -12.22 9.58 -14.99
CA GLU A 500 -13.27 9.26 -15.94
C GLU A 500 -12.80 9.53 -17.38
N GLY A 501 -13.18 8.68 -18.32
CA GLY A 501 -12.83 8.84 -19.72
C GLY A 501 -11.32 8.84 -20.00
N GLY A 502 -10.56 8.06 -19.23
CA GLY A 502 -9.11 7.90 -19.43
C GLY A 502 -8.24 9.02 -18.83
N LYS A 503 -8.80 9.87 -17.98
CA LYS A 503 -8.07 11.00 -17.37
C LYS A 503 -8.59 11.34 -15.97
N ARG A 504 -7.76 11.96 -15.17
CA ARG A 504 -8.13 12.54 -13.88
C ARG A 504 -9.10 13.71 -14.09
N VAL A 505 -10.20 13.71 -13.33
CA VAL A 505 -11.24 14.76 -13.40
C VAL A 505 -11.45 15.47 -12.06
N GLY A 506 -10.90 14.97 -10.96
CA GLY A 506 -11.09 15.54 -9.63
C GLY A 506 -9.95 15.25 -8.66
N PHE A 507 -10.00 15.95 -7.52
CA PHE A 507 -9.09 15.81 -6.38
C PHE A 507 -9.96 15.67 -5.13
N SER A 508 -10.31 14.46 -4.79
CA SER A 508 -11.26 14.17 -3.70
C SER A 508 -10.64 13.30 -2.60
N GLY A 509 -9.35 13.01 -2.72
CA GLY A 509 -8.61 12.24 -1.74
C GLY A 509 -8.52 12.94 -0.38
N LYS A 510 -8.32 12.15 0.67
CA LYS A 510 -8.20 12.60 2.06
C LYS A 510 -7.14 11.81 2.78
N LEU A 511 -6.47 12.44 3.74
CA LEU A 511 -5.69 11.72 4.72
C LEU A 511 -6.64 10.96 5.66
N LEU A 512 -6.52 9.65 5.67
CA LEU A 512 -7.26 8.76 6.57
C LEU A 512 -6.56 8.71 7.93
N ARG A 513 -7.33 8.45 8.98
CA ARG A 513 -6.79 8.30 10.32
C ARG A 513 -7.33 7.04 10.99
N ALA A 514 -6.43 6.28 11.59
CA ALA A 514 -6.79 5.19 12.49
C ALA A 514 -7.63 5.74 13.68
N ARG A 515 -8.60 4.94 14.15
CA ARG A 515 -9.53 5.30 15.21
C ARG A 515 -9.27 4.49 16.47
#